data_c633192a512b60b4468cfe0a54740abe
#
_entry.id   c633192a512b60b4468cfe0a54740abe
#
_cell.length_a   1.000
_cell.length_b   1.000
_cell.length_c   1.000
_cell.angle_alpha   90.00
_cell.angle_beta   90.00
_cell.angle_gamma   90.00
#
_symmetry.space_group_name_H-M   'P 1'
#
loop_
_entity.id
_entity.type
_entity.pdbx_description
1 polymer ?
#
loop_
_entity_poly.entity_id
_entity_poly.type
_entity_poly.pdbx_seq_one_letter_code
_entity_poly.pdbx_strand_id
1 'polypeptide(L)'
;MNLKSLLLSLVIVFYSLVHASAFASVSVTKSNNTGTTNPVVEMSVWLGSDREEKDPTFTTNEQVVLSIEVATPRWFSGGTRIGSIEVPNLIAMQRNPMGINGTERRNGQTWSTQRWEVTLYPQASGKLVIPPIAVKVQVSTENKGSVPITFYTKPMSFDVHMPSGHLSSQQAWLSASDMTLEQHWELSNTELKAGDTITRTVTLNASDTLSILMPNLIHNVASERYQTYSKPPVLTDTHERGDYAAERIEQSTYVLQNGGEVILPPIEIKWWNTDKEVLETVMLEGKVIHVDHTFASFMSSYQQTIIRLMIALMVIIISSVFIYQRVRKNGLPEVVSMLLALKMSRFARVRLLTYRRLRKKQGKVELSLVSKEKEWLERSRKWQNGSENKRLYFRVWRKINANQTSKHNEPRTSTFGAFMAWLIPPALSFPNKPRLKDPKVGLSEDKRN
;
A
#
# COMPACT_ATOMS: atom_id res chain seq x y z
N MET A 1 45.89 -49.95 8.14
CA MET A 1 45.36 -49.31 6.92
C MET A 1 44.84 -47.95 7.31
N ASN A 2 45.51 -46.89 6.87
CA ASN A 2 45.33 -45.52 7.40
C ASN A 2 44.08 -44.86 6.78
N LEU A 3 43.28 -44.25 7.62
CA LEU A 3 42.05 -43.51 7.29
C LEU A 3 42.23 -42.49 6.15
N LYS A 4 43.46 -41.98 5.95
CA LYS A 4 43.80 -41.05 4.86
C LYS A 4 43.84 -41.71 3.47
N SER A 5 44.15 -43.03 3.37
CA SER A 5 44.12 -43.73 2.09
C SER A 5 42.72 -44.12 1.63
N LEU A 6 41.79 -44.25 2.57
CA LEU A 6 40.38 -44.53 2.32
C LEU A 6 39.62 -43.27 1.84
N LEU A 7 39.99 -42.10 2.37
CA LEU A 7 39.46 -40.81 1.91
C LEU A 7 39.97 -40.42 0.51
N LEU A 8 41.22 -40.76 0.19
CA LEU A 8 41.77 -40.46 -1.13
C LEU A 8 41.16 -41.33 -2.24
N SER A 9 40.85 -42.61 -1.94
CA SER A 9 40.16 -43.49 -2.89
C SER A 9 38.69 -43.11 -3.10
N LEU A 10 38.01 -42.55 -2.07
CA LEU A 10 36.63 -42.07 -2.19
C LEU A 10 36.53 -40.80 -3.04
N VAL A 11 37.52 -39.92 -2.96
CA VAL A 11 37.57 -38.67 -3.78
C VAL A 11 37.84 -38.98 -5.26
N ILE A 12 38.66 -40.03 -5.57
CA ILE A 12 38.95 -40.41 -6.96
C ILE A 12 37.72 -41.08 -7.61
N VAL A 13 36.93 -41.84 -6.86
CA VAL A 13 35.68 -42.44 -7.36
C VAL A 13 34.60 -41.39 -7.57
N PHE A 14 34.58 -40.33 -6.75
CA PHE A 14 33.63 -39.21 -6.95
C PHE A 14 34.00 -38.30 -8.13
N TYR A 15 35.28 -38.17 -8.48
CA TYR A 15 35.73 -37.34 -9.62
C TYR A 15 35.54 -38.04 -10.98
N SER A 16 35.39 -39.35 -11.04
CA SER A 16 35.13 -40.09 -12.28
C SER A 16 33.64 -40.18 -12.66
N LEU A 17 32.71 -39.75 -11.78
CA LEU A 17 31.27 -39.79 -12.05
C LEU A 17 30.68 -38.45 -12.56
N VAL A 18 31.50 -37.37 -12.65
CA VAL A 18 30.98 -36.00 -12.98
C VAL A 18 31.22 -35.63 -14.44
N HIS A 19 31.85 -36.46 -15.27
CA HIS A 19 32.11 -36.14 -16.69
C HIS A 19 31.41 -37.10 -17.64
N ALA A 20 30.10 -37.30 -17.47
CA ALA A 20 29.25 -37.79 -18.55
C ALA A 20 28.55 -36.57 -19.18
N SER A 21 29.27 -35.81 -19.99
CA SER A 21 28.72 -34.80 -20.87
C SER A 21 27.79 -35.53 -21.86
N ALA A 22 26.49 -35.44 -21.61
CA ALA A 22 25.51 -35.92 -22.56
C ALA A 22 25.46 -34.97 -23.75
N PHE A 23 26.14 -35.27 -24.82
CA PHE A 23 26.00 -34.58 -26.10
C PHE A 23 24.59 -34.81 -26.60
N ALA A 24 23.74 -33.78 -26.57
CA ALA A 24 22.46 -33.76 -27.24
C ALA A 24 22.71 -33.57 -28.75
N SER A 25 23.12 -34.62 -29.42
CA SER A 25 23.16 -34.63 -30.87
C SER A 25 21.77 -34.88 -31.42
N VAL A 26 21.33 -34.05 -32.37
CA VAL A 26 20.20 -34.33 -33.27
C VAL A 26 20.40 -35.76 -33.84
N SER A 27 19.63 -36.71 -33.36
CA SER A 27 19.77 -38.09 -33.78
C SER A 27 18.53 -38.53 -34.53
N VAL A 28 18.72 -38.69 -35.83
CA VAL A 28 17.80 -39.42 -36.70
C VAL A 28 17.74 -40.87 -36.20
N THR A 29 16.61 -41.25 -35.61
CA THR A 29 16.43 -42.65 -35.20
C THR A 29 15.87 -43.44 -36.39
N LYS A 30 16.74 -44.16 -37.06
CA LYS A 30 16.35 -45.12 -38.09
C LYS A 30 16.01 -46.43 -37.42
N SER A 31 14.75 -46.79 -37.36
CA SER A 31 14.32 -48.09 -36.88
C SER A 31 14.54 -49.11 -38.02
N ASN A 32 15.62 -49.87 -37.93
CA ASN A 32 15.82 -51.05 -38.79
C ASN A 32 15.24 -52.27 -38.05
N ASN A 33 14.01 -52.66 -38.40
CA ASN A 33 13.47 -53.98 -38.00
C ASN A 33 13.39 -54.83 -39.25
N THR A 34 14.19 -55.90 -39.33
CA THR A 34 14.24 -56.94 -40.37
C THR A 34 13.02 -57.84 -40.30
N GLY A 35 12.14 -57.79 -41.31
CA GLY A 35 11.23 -58.92 -41.54
C GLY A 35 9.74 -58.66 -41.73
N THR A 36 9.28 -57.43 -41.63
CA THR A 36 7.95 -57.02 -42.14
C THR A 36 8.11 -55.63 -42.71
N THR A 37 7.41 -55.28 -43.80
CA THR A 37 7.44 -53.96 -44.44
C THR A 37 6.87 -52.85 -43.54
N ASN A 38 7.63 -52.56 -42.46
CA ASN A 38 7.29 -51.46 -41.59
C ASN A 38 7.46 -50.14 -42.34
N PRO A 39 6.48 -49.28 -42.35
CA PRO A 39 6.59 -48.00 -43.06
C PRO A 39 7.75 -47.20 -42.48
N VAL A 40 8.53 -46.58 -43.38
CA VAL A 40 9.64 -45.70 -42.99
C VAL A 40 9.02 -44.39 -42.41
N VAL A 41 9.36 -44.09 -41.17
CA VAL A 41 8.98 -42.84 -40.52
C VAL A 41 10.21 -42.29 -39.80
N GLU A 42 10.46 -41.02 -39.99
CA GLU A 42 11.53 -40.27 -39.35
C GLU A 42 10.91 -39.24 -38.40
N MET A 43 11.53 -39.02 -37.26
CA MET A 43 11.10 -38.00 -36.27
C MET A 43 12.28 -37.10 -35.95
N SER A 44 12.01 -35.77 -35.98
CA SER A 44 12.94 -34.72 -35.56
C SER A 44 12.29 -33.88 -34.48
N VAL A 45 13.08 -33.45 -33.51
CA VAL A 45 12.61 -32.67 -32.38
C VAL A 45 13.64 -31.58 -32.09
N TRP A 46 13.18 -30.34 -31.90
CA TRP A 46 14.04 -29.22 -31.55
C TRP A 46 13.31 -28.19 -30.67
N LEU A 47 14.06 -27.31 -30.01
CA LEU A 47 13.58 -26.21 -29.18
C LEU A 47 13.92 -24.88 -29.83
N GLY A 48 13.01 -23.91 -29.73
CA GLY A 48 13.18 -22.60 -30.32
C GLY A 48 12.94 -22.55 -31.82
N SER A 49 13.40 -21.50 -32.47
CA SER A 49 13.21 -21.23 -33.89
C SER A 49 14.25 -21.98 -34.78
N ASP A 50 15.46 -22.22 -34.26
CA ASP A 50 16.53 -22.86 -35.02
C ASP A 50 16.59 -24.37 -34.73
N ARG A 51 16.45 -25.16 -35.80
CA ARG A 51 16.50 -26.63 -35.73
C ARG A 51 17.90 -27.17 -35.44
N GLU A 52 18.94 -26.42 -35.73
CA GLU A 52 20.34 -26.83 -35.61
C GLU A 52 21.02 -26.33 -34.35
N GLU A 53 20.33 -25.49 -33.56
CA GLU A 53 20.87 -24.95 -32.31
C GLU A 53 21.09 -26.04 -31.27
N LYS A 54 22.31 -26.09 -30.78
CA LYS A 54 22.69 -26.99 -29.68
C LYS A 54 22.72 -26.24 -28.38
N ASP A 55 22.04 -26.77 -27.36
CA ASP A 55 21.96 -26.20 -26.02
C ASP A 55 21.41 -24.74 -25.98
N PRO A 56 20.18 -24.50 -26.48
CA PRO A 56 19.59 -23.19 -26.44
C PRO A 56 19.39 -22.73 -24.98
N THR A 57 19.58 -21.43 -24.76
CA THR A 57 19.34 -20.80 -23.46
C THR A 57 18.15 -19.88 -23.55
N PHE A 58 17.28 -19.92 -22.52
CA PHE A 58 16.05 -19.12 -22.48
C PHE A 58 15.94 -18.37 -21.15
N THR A 59 15.06 -17.40 -21.10
CA THR A 59 14.76 -16.69 -19.85
C THR A 59 13.56 -17.30 -19.13
N THR A 60 13.44 -17.02 -17.83
CA THR A 60 12.27 -17.43 -17.04
C THR A 60 11.02 -16.75 -17.60
N ASN A 61 9.89 -17.46 -17.65
CA ASN A 61 8.60 -17.04 -18.23
C ASN A 61 8.60 -16.77 -19.75
N GLU A 62 9.71 -16.95 -20.44
CA GLU A 62 9.81 -16.85 -21.90
C GLU A 62 9.10 -18.01 -22.57
N GLN A 63 8.45 -17.75 -23.70
CA GLN A 63 7.87 -18.78 -24.54
C GLN A 63 8.95 -19.54 -25.29
N VAL A 64 9.05 -20.81 -25.06
CA VAL A 64 9.91 -21.74 -25.81
C VAL A 64 9.06 -22.66 -26.66
N VAL A 65 9.23 -22.69 -27.95
CA VAL A 65 8.49 -23.60 -28.82
C VAL A 65 9.24 -24.92 -28.99
N LEU A 66 8.63 -26.00 -28.51
CA LEU A 66 9.07 -27.34 -28.80
C LEU A 66 8.40 -27.83 -30.09
N SER A 67 9.18 -28.00 -31.13
CA SER A 67 8.73 -28.53 -32.42
C SER A 67 8.99 -30.02 -32.51
N ILE A 68 7.97 -30.79 -32.85
CA ILE A 68 8.05 -32.25 -33.13
C ILE A 68 7.59 -32.46 -34.55
N GLU A 69 8.50 -32.82 -35.43
CA GLU A 69 8.23 -33.12 -36.84
C GLU A 69 8.34 -34.59 -37.14
N VAL A 70 7.33 -35.14 -37.76
CA VAL A 70 7.31 -36.53 -38.28
C VAL A 70 7.24 -36.51 -39.77
N ALA A 71 8.06 -37.30 -40.41
CA ALA A 71 8.16 -37.40 -41.89
C ALA A 71 8.04 -38.85 -42.35
N THR A 72 7.36 -39.05 -43.49
CA THR A 72 7.23 -40.38 -44.11
C THR A 72 7.26 -40.21 -45.65
N PRO A 73 7.89 -41.16 -46.38
CA PRO A 73 7.82 -41.17 -47.85
C PRO A 73 6.44 -41.59 -48.40
N ARG A 74 5.49 -41.79 -47.49
CA ARG A 74 4.09 -42.10 -47.83
C ARG A 74 3.17 -40.98 -47.32
N TRP A 75 1.97 -41.31 -46.87
CA TRP A 75 1.02 -40.32 -46.28
C TRP A 75 0.56 -40.76 -44.90
N PHE A 76 0.19 -39.80 -44.10
CA PHE A 76 -0.43 -40.02 -42.79
C PHE A 76 -1.90 -40.42 -43.01
N SER A 77 -2.28 -41.58 -42.47
CA SER A 77 -3.63 -42.17 -42.64
C SER A 77 -4.55 -41.90 -41.45
N GLY A 78 -4.05 -41.25 -40.40
CA GLY A 78 -4.78 -40.87 -39.21
C GLY A 78 -4.14 -39.72 -38.44
N GLY A 79 -4.80 -39.21 -37.40
CA GLY A 79 -4.29 -38.13 -36.60
C GLY A 79 -3.09 -38.49 -35.76
N THR A 80 -2.06 -37.68 -35.80
CA THR A 80 -0.92 -37.77 -34.87
C THR A 80 -1.33 -37.26 -33.51
N ARG A 81 -0.82 -37.91 -32.46
CA ARG A 81 -1.05 -37.51 -31.05
C ARG A 81 0.28 -37.39 -30.34
N ILE A 82 0.46 -36.23 -29.70
CA ILE A 82 1.61 -35.95 -28.83
C ILE A 82 1.19 -36.24 -27.38
N GLY A 83 2.07 -36.90 -26.63
CA GLY A 83 1.87 -37.16 -25.21
C GLY A 83 2.01 -35.89 -24.36
N SER A 84 1.43 -35.90 -23.16
CA SER A 84 1.57 -34.79 -22.21
C SER A 84 3.02 -34.61 -21.77
N ILE A 85 3.39 -33.36 -21.50
CA ILE A 85 4.70 -33.00 -20.94
C ILE A 85 4.45 -32.50 -19.53
N GLU A 86 4.91 -33.24 -18.57
CA GLU A 86 4.74 -32.93 -17.13
C GLU A 86 6.14 -32.84 -16.51
N VAL A 87 6.60 -31.59 -16.32
CA VAL A 87 7.90 -31.30 -15.72
C VAL A 87 7.69 -30.25 -14.62
N PRO A 88 8.26 -30.42 -13.44
CA PRO A 88 8.20 -29.41 -12.38
C PRO A 88 8.74 -28.06 -12.86
N ASN A 89 8.08 -26.97 -12.49
CA ASN A 89 8.44 -25.60 -12.89
C ASN A 89 8.44 -25.35 -14.41
N LEU A 90 7.66 -26.11 -15.17
CA LEU A 90 7.47 -25.92 -16.60
C LEU A 90 5.98 -26.03 -16.93
N ILE A 91 5.41 -24.97 -17.48
CA ILE A 91 4.08 -25.02 -18.08
C ILE A 91 4.24 -25.45 -19.53
N ALA A 92 3.55 -26.50 -19.95
CA ALA A 92 3.55 -27.00 -21.33
C ALA A 92 2.12 -26.98 -21.85
N MET A 93 1.91 -26.31 -22.99
CA MET A 93 0.59 -26.18 -23.61
C MET A 93 0.66 -26.43 -25.11
N GLN A 94 -0.21 -27.32 -25.61
CA GLN A 94 -0.43 -27.48 -27.03
C GLN A 94 -1.53 -26.51 -27.46
N ARG A 95 -1.15 -25.24 -27.74
CA ARG A 95 -2.10 -24.18 -28.12
C ARG A 95 -2.71 -24.39 -29.50
N ASN A 96 -1.94 -24.98 -30.41
CA ASN A 96 -2.44 -25.40 -31.72
C ASN A 96 -2.81 -26.91 -31.70
N PRO A 97 -4.11 -27.25 -31.78
CA PRO A 97 -4.54 -28.65 -31.76
C PRO A 97 -4.31 -29.37 -33.10
N MET A 98 -3.88 -28.67 -34.13
CA MET A 98 -3.66 -29.23 -35.47
C MET A 98 -2.16 -29.20 -35.84
N GLY A 99 -1.68 -30.27 -36.44
CA GLY A 99 -0.34 -30.29 -36.98
C GLY A 99 -0.24 -29.48 -38.28
N ILE A 100 0.92 -28.86 -38.49
CA ILE A 100 1.26 -28.18 -39.73
C ILE A 100 1.70 -29.25 -40.75
N ASN A 101 0.89 -29.44 -41.78
CA ASN A 101 1.17 -30.42 -42.82
C ASN A 101 2.01 -29.79 -43.92
N GLY A 102 3.03 -30.53 -44.38
CA GLY A 102 3.92 -30.11 -45.41
C GLY A 102 4.38 -31.28 -46.30
N THR A 103 5.12 -30.96 -47.33
CA THR A 103 5.83 -31.93 -48.17
C THR A 103 7.26 -31.47 -48.40
N GLU A 104 8.19 -32.44 -48.37
CA GLU A 104 9.60 -32.16 -48.57
C GLU A 104 10.16 -33.18 -49.56
N ARG A 105 11.09 -32.75 -50.40
CA ARG A 105 11.77 -33.67 -51.35
C ARG A 105 13.13 -34.07 -50.84
N ARG A 106 13.29 -35.38 -50.54
CA ARG A 106 14.54 -35.98 -50.04
C ARG A 106 15.02 -37.02 -51.02
N ASN A 107 16.24 -36.88 -51.50
CA ASN A 107 16.86 -37.84 -52.46
C ASN A 107 15.96 -38.22 -53.67
N GLY A 108 15.24 -37.24 -54.21
CA GLY A 108 14.37 -37.47 -55.38
C GLY A 108 12.96 -37.99 -55.01
N GLN A 109 12.70 -38.38 -53.80
CA GLN A 109 11.40 -38.85 -53.29
C GLN A 109 10.67 -37.80 -52.51
N THR A 110 9.35 -37.66 -52.70
CA THR A 110 8.50 -36.77 -51.94
C THR A 110 8.14 -37.41 -50.60
N TRP A 111 8.37 -36.69 -49.52
CA TRP A 111 8.01 -37.03 -48.19
C TRP A 111 6.88 -36.17 -47.69
N SER A 112 5.89 -36.75 -47.01
CA SER A 112 4.86 -36.00 -46.24
C SER A 112 5.40 -35.70 -44.87
N THR A 113 5.24 -34.49 -44.41
CA THR A 113 5.66 -34.03 -43.09
C THR A 113 4.46 -33.53 -42.25
N GLN A 114 4.51 -33.75 -40.95
CA GLN A 114 3.61 -33.12 -39.98
C GLN A 114 4.45 -32.57 -38.87
N ARG A 115 4.36 -31.25 -38.63
CA ARG A 115 5.01 -30.57 -37.52
C ARG A 115 3.98 -30.18 -36.47
N TRP A 116 4.28 -30.49 -35.22
CA TRP A 116 3.49 -30.18 -34.04
C TRP A 116 4.28 -29.26 -33.17
N GLU A 117 3.62 -28.21 -32.63
CA GLU A 117 4.24 -27.22 -31.78
C GLU A 117 3.61 -27.28 -30.39
N VAL A 118 4.46 -27.38 -29.36
CA VAL A 118 4.07 -27.29 -27.94
C VAL A 118 4.81 -26.10 -27.35
N THR A 119 4.07 -25.16 -26.84
CA THR A 119 4.64 -23.99 -26.15
C THR A 119 4.99 -24.36 -24.71
N LEU A 120 6.20 -24.05 -24.33
CA LEU A 120 6.77 -24.28 -23.01
C LEU A 120 7.07 -22.94 -22.35
N TYR A 121 6.77 -22.83 -21.05
CA TYR A 121 7.02 -21.62 -20.25
C TYR A 121 7.75 -22.05 -18.98
N PRO A 122 9.08 -21.90 -18.91
CA PRO A 122 9.87 -22.24 -17.72
C PRO A 122 9.58 -21.25 -16.59
N GLN A 123 9.28 -21.75 -15.39
CA GLN A 123 8.89 -20.92 -14.23
C GLN A 123 10.04 -20.68 -13.26
N ALA A 124 11.17 -21.37 -13.43
CA ALA A 124 12.33 -21.24 -12.57
C ALA A 124 13.63 -21.29 -13.39
N SER A 125 14.65 -20.60 -12.92
CA SER A 125 15.99 -20.66 -13.48
C SER A 125 16.68 -22.00 -13.15
N GLY A 126 17.57 -22.43 -14.01
CA GLY A 126 18.35 -23.67 -13.88
C GLY A 126 18.20 -24.57 -15.09
N LYS A 127 18.73 -25.78 -14.99
CA LYS A 127 18.66 -26.78 -16.06
C LYS A 127 17.34 -27.54 -15.98
N LEU A 128 16.52 -27.41 -17.03
CA LEU A 128 15.28 -28.18 -17.21
C LEU A 128 15.53 -29.39 -18.12
N VAL A 129 14.88 -30.51 -17.79
CA VAL A 129 14.97 -31.76 -18.58
C VAL A 129 13.56 -32.18 -18.96
N ILE A 130 13.31 -32.27 -20.26
CA ILE A 130 12.07 -32.80 -20.81
C ILE A 130 12.25 -34.31 -20.96
N PRO A 131 11.40 -35.16 -20.33
CA PRO A 131 11.45 -36.61 -20.47
C PRO A 131 11.06 -37.06 -21.90
N PRO A 132 11.28 -38.32 -22.23
CA PRO A 132 10.82 -38.86 -23.51
C PRO A 132 9.30 -38.68 -23.68
N ILE A 133 8.90 -38.06 -24.78
CA ILE A 133 7.49 -37.79 -25.14
C ILE A 133 7.03 -38.87 -26.11
N ALA A 134 5.87 -39.49 -25.84
CA ALA A 134 5.26 -40.47 -26.75
C ALA A 134 4.58 -39.74 -27.93
N VAL A 135 4.96 -40.10 -29.14
CA VAL A 135 4.39 -39.60 -30.40
C VAL A 135 3.74 -40.75 -31.14
N LYS A 136 2.42 -40.75 -31.23
CA LYS A 136 1.64 -41.78 -31.92
C LYS A 136 1.20 -41.27 -33.28
N VAL A 137 1.61 -41.97 -34.33
CA VAL A 137 1.27 -41.63 -35.73
C VAL A 137 0.60 -42.83 -36.41
N GLN A 138 -0.23 -42.56 -37.41
CA GLN A 138 -0.78 -43.56 -38.31
C GLN A 138 -0.32 -43.28 -39.73
N VAL A 139 0.35 -44.26 -40.33
CA VAL A 139 0.88 -44.13 -41.68
C VAL A 139 0.35 -45.22 -42.58
N SER A 140 0.25 -44.95 -43.88
CA SER A 140 -0.17 -45.89 -44.90
C SER A 140 0.95 -46.88 -45.17
N THR A 141 0.59 -48.13 -45.52
CA THR A 141 1.48 -49.19 -45.96
C THR A 141 1.30 -49.46 -47.45
N GLU A 142 2.19 -50.27 -48.04
CA GLU A 142 2.13 -50.64 -49.44
C GLU A 142 0.84 -51.37 -49.82
N ASN A 143 0.33 -52.17 -48.92
CA ASN A 143 -0.88 -52.94 -49.10
C ASN A 143 -2.17 -52.17 -48.78
N LYS A 144 -2.14 -50.83 -48.86
CA LYS A 144 -3.25 -49.90 -48.59
C LYS A 144 -3.83 -50.01 -47.16
N GLY A 145 -3.10 -50.68 -46.25
CA GLY A 145 -3.45 -50.69 -44.82
C GLY A 145 -2.95 -49.44 -44.11
N SER A 146 -3.40 -49.26 -42.86
CA SER A 146 -2.95 -48.22 -41.93
C SER A 146 -2.31 -48.87 -40.73
N VAL A 147 -1.11 -48.45 -40.37
CA VAL A 147 -0.38 -49.01 -39.22
C VAL A 147 -0.11 -47.88 -38.20
N PRO A 148 -0.56 -48.06 -36.94
CA PRO A 148 -0.18 -47.16 -35.87
C PRO A 148 1.27 -47.45 -35.41
N ILE A 149 2.06 -46.37 -35.26
CA ILE A 149 3.44 -46.44 -34.77
C ILE A 149 3.55 -45.49 -33.58
N THR A 150 4.25 -45.89 -32.53
CA THR A 150 4.57 -45.05 -31.41
C THR A 150 6.08 -44.85 -31.35
N PHE A 151 6.50 -43.58 -31.37
CA PHE A 151 7.88 -43.18 -31.14
C PHE A 151 7.99 -42.54 -29.77
N TYR A 152 9.22 -42.49 -29.26
CA TYR A 152 9.54 -41.71 -28.07
C TYR A 152 10.65 -40.72 -28.44
N THR A 153 10.51 -39.48 -28.05
CA THR A 153 11.59 -38.50 -28.20
C THR A 153 12.76 -38.91 -27.29
N LYS A 154 13.95 -38.41 -27.62
CA LYS A 154 15.05 -38.49 -26.65
C LYS A 154 14.80 -37.45 -25.55
N PRO A 155 15.31 -37.67 -24.32
CA PRO A 155 15.33 -36.65 -23.30
C PRO A 155 16.05 -35.39 -23.84
N MET A 156 15.50 -34.23 -23.60
CA MET A 156 16.07 -32.95 -24.02
C MET A 156 16.31 -32.09 -22.78
N SER A 157 17.39 -31.35 -22.78
CA SER A 157 17.66 -30.39 -21.72
C SER A 157 17.99 -29.02 -22.27
N PHE A 158 17.62 -27.99 -21.55
CA PHE A 158 17.96 -26.61 -21.86
C PHE A 158 18.18 -25.82 -20.57
N ASP A 159 18.94 -24.75 -20.68
CA ASP A 159 19.26 -23.89 -19.54
C ASP A 159 18.36 -22.66 -19.53
N VAL A 160 17.87 -22.31 -18.33
CA VAL A 160 17.00 -21.17 -18.09
C VAL A 160 17.66 -20.23 -17.11
N HIS A 161 17.72 -18.97 -17.44
CA HIS A 161 18.29 -17.95 -16.57
C HIS A 161 17.27 -16.84 -16.24
N MET A 162 17.45 -16.21 -15.09
CA MET A 162 16.69 -15.02 -14.74
C MET A 162 17.22 -13.83 -15.55
N PRO A 163 16.37 -13.08 -16.29
CA PRO A 163 16.83 -11.91 -17.00
C PRO A 163 17.29 -10.85 -16.01
N SER A 164 18.43 -10.27 -16.22
CA SER A 164 19.16 -9.23 -15.50
C SER A 164 18.93 -9.12 -13.97
N GLY A 165 19.97 -8.77 -13.19
CA GLY A 165 19.97 -8.76 -11.72
C GLY A 165 19.00 -7.77 -11.02
N HIS A 166 18.14 -7.08 -11.77
CA HIS A 166 17.12 -6.15 -11.25
C HIS A 166 15.73 -6.77 -11.08
N LEU A 167 15.51 -7.99 -11.58
CA LEU A 167 14.27 -8.74 -11.39
C LEU A 167 14.47 -9.75 -10.28
N SER A 168 13.54 -9.82 -9.35
CA SER A 168 13.49 -10.84 -8.32
C SER A 168 12.27 -11.72 -8.52
N SER A 169 12.36 -12.97 -8.09
CA SER A 169 11.22 -13.90 -8.09
C SER A 169 10.01 -13.44 -7.25
N GLN A 170 10.20 -12.38 -6.44
CA GLN A 170 9.14 -11.79 -5.62
C GLN A 170 8.43 -10.60 -6.29
N GLN A 171 8.99 -10.06 -7.36
CA GLN A 171 8.36 -8.97 -8.11
C GLN A 171 7.52 -9.53 -9.25
N ALA A 172 6.34 -8.97 -9.44
CA ALA A 172 5.51 -9.28 -10.59
C ALA A 172 6.14 -8.66 -11.84
N TRP A 173 6.50 -9.48 -12.80
CA TRP A 173 7.06 -9.10 -14.09
C TRP A 173 6.60 -10.08 -15.18
N LEU A 174 6.73 -9.70 -16.43
CA LEU A 174 6.28 -10.43 -17.60
C LEU A 174 7.44 -10.62 -18.57
N SER A 175 7.51 -11.76 -19.26
CA SER A 175 8.38 -11.99 -20.41
C SER A 175 7.52 -12.08 -21.68
N ALA A 176 7.84 -11.30 -22.68
CA ALA A 176 7.08 -11.21 -23.93
C ALA A 176 7.97 -10.67 -25.08
N SER A 177 7.60 -10.91 -26.33
CA SER A 177 8.26 -10.30 -27.50
C SER A 177 7.77 -8.87 -27.76
N ASP A 178 6.48 -8.62 -27.50
CA ASP A 178 5.87 -7.29 -27.55
C ASP A 178 4.81 -7.11 -26.46
N MET A 179 4.60 -5.88 -25.99
CA MET A 179 3.63 -5.56 -24.97
C MET A 179 3.00 -4.19 -25.17
N THR A 180 1.69 -4.12 -25.01
CA THR A 180 0.94 -2.87 -24.94
C THR A 180 0.10 -2.83 -23.68
N LEU A 181 0.08 -1.67 -23.01
CA LEU A 181 -0.68 -1.44 -21.78
C LEU A 181 -1.53 -0.18 -21.95
N GLU A 182 -2.83 -0.33 -21.80
CA GLU A 182 -3.80 0.74 -21.97
C GLU A 182 -4.70 0.88 -20.76
N GLN A 183 -5.24 2.08 -20.54
CA GLN A 183 -6.25 2.30 -19.51
C GLN A 183 -7.38 3.17 -20.02
N HIS A 184 -8.57 2.87 -19.52
CA HIS A 184 -9.77 3.67 -19.75
C HIS A 184 -10.43 4.04 -18.43
N TRP A 185 -10.87 5.31 -18.32
CA TRP A 185 -11.55 5.84 -17.15
C TRP A 185 -12.98 6.20 -17.50
N GLU A 186 -13.92 5.65 -16.74
CA GLU A 186 -15.34 5.94 -16.87
C GLU A 186 -15.84 6.58 -15.56
N LEU A 187 -16.41 7.76 -15.65
CA LEU A 187 -16.95 8.52 -14.53
C LEU A 187 -18.47 8.47 -14.59
N SER A 188 -19.13 8.25 -13.44
CA SER A 188 -20.60 8.23 -13.37
C SER A 188 -21.22 9.60 -13.64
N ASN A 189 -20.53 10.68 -13.29
CA ASN A 189 -20.95 12.07 -13.49
C ASN A 189 -19.77 12.96 -13.89
N THR A 190 -20.04 14.08 -14.54
CA THR A 190 -19.03 15.11 -14.89
C THR A 190 -18.54 15.86 -13.65
N GLU A 191 -19.44 16.13 -12.69
CA GLU A 191 -19.15 16.70 -11.38
C GLU A 191 -19.32 15.60 -10.32
N LEU A 192 -18.22 15.08 -9.82
CA LEU A 192 -18.23 13.96 -8.89
C LEU A 192 -18.55 14.41 -7.47
N LYS A 193 -19.44 13.67 -6.82
CA LYS A 193 -19.85 13.85 -5.42
C LYS A 193 -19.65 12.57 -4.63
N ALA A 194 -19.62 12.70 -3.32
CA ALA A 194 -19.62 11.51 -2.45
C ALA A 194 -20.87 10.65 -2.76
N GLY A 195 -20.65 9.36 -3.05
CA GLY A 195 -21.63 8.40 -3.54
C GLY A 195 -21.48 8.05 -5.02
N ASP A 196 -20.80 8.89 -5.82
CA ASP A 196 -20.51 8.62 -7.22
C ASP A 196 -19.43 7.56 -7.39
N THR A 197 -19.28 7.06 -8.63
CA THR A 197 -18.34 6.01 -8.96
C THR A 197 -17.39 6.39 -10.08
N ILE A 198 -16.19 5.83 -10.01
CA ILE A 198 -15.18 5.91 -11.06
C ILE A 198 -14.79 4.48 -11.39
N THR A 199 -14.85 4.11 -12.65
CA THR A 199 -14.39 2.79 -13.10
C THR A 199 -13.10 2.96 -13.88
N ARG A 200 -12.08 2.19 -13.48
CA ARG A 200 -10.81 2.06 -14.21
C ARG A 200 -10.78 0.70 -14.86
N THR A 201 -10.63 0.66 -16.17
CA THR A 201 -10.38 -0.55 -16.94
C THR A 201 -8.95 -0.49 -17.45
N VAL A 202 -8.18 -1.54 -17.21
CA VAL A 202 -6.79 -1.67 -17.68
C VAL A 202 -6.70 -2.91 -18.54
N THR A 203 -6.15 -2.76 -19.72
CA THR A 203 -5.94 -3.83 -20.70
C THR A 203 -4.46 -3.99 -20.96
N LEU A 204 -3.96 -5.19 -20.75
CA LEU A 204 -2.60 -5.62 -21.08
C LEU A 204 -2.67 -6.64 -22.22
N ASN A 205 -2.08 -6.31 -23.34
CA ASN A 205 -1.85 -7.24 -24.44
C ASN A 205 -0.37 -7.55 -24.55
N ALA A 206 -0.03 -8.80 -24.76
CA ALA A 206 1.37 -9.19 -24.95
C ALA A 206 1.48 -10.39 -25.88
N SER A 207 2.57 -10.44 -26.64
CA SER A 207 2.90 -11.51 -27.59
C SER A 207 3.83 -12.54 -26.94
N ASP A 208 3.73 -13.78 -27.38
CA ASP A 208 4.58 -14.91 -26.96
C ASP A 208 4.56 -15.20 -25.45
N THR A 209 3.40 -14.99 -24.83
CA THR A 209 3.18 -15.27 -23.41
C THR A 209 1.81 -15.92 -23.17
N LEU A 210 1.47 -16.17 -21.91
CA LEU A 210 0.17 -16.64 -21.45
C LEU A 210 -0.49 -15.60 -20.56
N SER A 211 -1.79 -15.42 -20.70
CA SER A 211 -2.57 -14.48 -19.91
C SER A 211 -2.50 -14.77 -18.39
N ILE A 212 -2.35 -16.04 -18.02
CA ILE A 212 -2.19 -16.47 -16.62
C ILE A 212 -0.82 -16.09 -16.02
N LEU A 213 0.21 -15.89 -16.85
CA LEU A 213 1.54 -15.46 -16.41
C LEU A 213 1.65 -13.96 -16.25
N MET A 214 0.68 -13.21 -16.76
CA MET A 214 0.64 -11.76 -16.62
C MET A 214 0.41 -11.34 -15.16
N PRO A 215 1.11 -10.31 -14.67
CA PRO A 215 0.94 -9.80 -13.32
C PRO A 215 -0.44 -9.19 -13.10
N ASN A 216 -0.86 -9.07 -11.84
CA ASN A 216 -2.02 -8.28 -11.49
C ASN A 216 -1.75 -6.81 -11.79
N LEU A 217 -2.69 -6.14 -12.48
CA LEU A 217 -2.55 -4.78 -12.95
C LEU A 217 -3.01 -3.77 -11.90
N ILE A 218 -4.17 -4.02 -11.30
CA ILE A 218 -4.80 -3.11 -10.35
C ILE A 218 -4.61 -3.64 -8.93
N HIS A 219 -3.80 -2.93 -8.14
CA HIS A 219 -3.62 -3.25 -6.73
C HIS A 219 -4.63 -2.45 -5.89
N ASN A 220 -5.44 -3.15 -5.10
CA ASN A 220 -6.40 -2.52 -4.21
C ASN A 220 -5.69 -1.91 -3.00
N VAL A 221 -5.57 -0.60 -3.00
CA VAL A 221 -5.06 0.16 -1.86
C VAL A 221 -6.24 0.60 -1.01
N ALA A 222 -6.20 0.29 0.28
CA ALA A 222 -7.22 0.75 1.22
C ALA A 222 -7.18 2.29 1.33
N SER A 223 -8.33 2.94 1.21
CA SER A 223 -8.48 4.38 1.33
C SER A 223 -9.72 4.73 2.16
N GLU A 224 -9.62 5.77 2.99
CA GLU A 224 -10.80 6.31 3.70
C GLU A 224 -11.72 7.12 2.78
N ARG A 225 -11.25 7.48 1.57
CA ARG A 225 -11.96 8.36 0.63
C ARG A 225 -12.78 7.59 -0.39
N TYR A 226 -12.43 6.34 -0.67
CA TYR A 226 -13.14 5.50 -1.62
C TYR A 226 -13.11 4.03 -1.20
N GLN A 227 -14.11 3.28 -1.62
CA GLN A 227 -14.15 1.83 -1.50
C GLN A 227 -13.99 1.22 -2.88
N THR A 228 -13.12 0.20 -3.00
CA THR A 228 -12.80 -0.44 -4.28
C THR A 228 -13.57 -1.74 -4.44
N TYR A 229 -14.18 -1.93 -5.60
CA TYR A 229 -14.83 -3.16 -6.03
C TYR A 229 -14.20 -3.60 -7.35
N SER A 230 -13.43 -4.69 -7.29
CA SER A 230 -12.78 -5.26 -8.48
C SER A 230 -13.59 -6.41 -9.03
N LYS A 231 -13.70 -6.48 -10.35
CA LYS A 231 -14.22 -7.66 -11.05
C LYS A 231 -13.11 -8.70 -11.20
N PRO A 232 -13.46 -9.99 -11.31
CA PRO A 232 -12.48 -11.00 -11.72
C PRO A 232 -11.82 -10.61 -13.03
N PRO A 233 -10.50 -10.84 -13.20
CA PRO A 233 -9.81 -10.55 -14.44
C PRO A 233 -10.35 -11.41 -15.59
N VAL A 234 -10.44 -10.83 -16.77
CA VAL A 234 -10.69 -11.56 -18.02
C VAL A 234 -9.34 -11.91 -18.62
N LEU A 235 -9.12 -13.20 -18.84
CA LEU A 235 -7.89 -13.76 -19.40
C LEU A 235 -8.22 -14.44 -20.73
N THR A 236 -7.55 -14.02 -21.80
CA THR A 236 -7.75 -14.54 -23.14
C THR A 236 -6.41 -14.90 -23.75
N ASP A 237 -6.28 -16.13 -24.24
CA ASP A 237 -5.13 -16.59 -25.03
C ASP A 237 -5.57 -16.85 -26.45
N THR A 238 -4.90 -16.24 -27.42
CA THR A 238 -5.18 -16.39 -28.85
C THR A 238 -4.00 -17.00 -29.58
N HIS A 239 -4.29 -17.67 -30.68
CA HIS A 239 -3.31 -18.24 -31.57
C HIS A 239 -3.79 -18.09 -33.01
N GLU A 240 -3.03 -17.40 -33.85
CA GLU A 240 -3.28 -17.25 -35.27
C GLU A 240 -1.98 -17.48 -36.06
N ARG A 241 -1.99 -18.48 -36.95
CA ARG A 241 -0.91 -18.75 -37.93
C ARG A 241 0.52 -18.87 -37.38
N GLY A 242 0.65 -19.30 -36.10
CA GLY A 242 1.95 -19.41 -35.43
C GLY A 242 2.25 -18.28 -34.46
N ASP A 243 1.50 -17.17 -34.54
CA ASP A 243 1.61 -16.07 -33.57
C ASP A 243 0.76 -16.34 -32.34
N TYR A 244 1.34 -16.16 -31.19
CA TYR A 244 0.70 -16.36 -29.88
C TYR A 244 0.53 -15.03 -29.18
N ALA A 245 -0.69 -14.68 -28.84
CA ALA A 245 -0.98 -13.48 -28.09
C ALA A 245 -1.83 -13.81 -26.84
N ALA A 246 -1.67 -12.97 -25.83
CA ALA A 246 -2.41 -13.04 -24.60
C ALA A 246 -2.94 -11.66 -24.21
N GLU A 247 -4.15 -11.64 -23.64
CA GLU A 247 -4.79 -10.42 -23.17
C GLU A 247 -5.25 -10.61 -21.72
N ARG A 248 -5.02 -9.60 -20.89
CA ARG A 248 -5.53 -9.51 -19.53
C ARG A 248 -6.27 -8.19 -19.35
N ILE A 249 -7.55 -8.27 -19.01
CA ILE A 249 -8.37 -7.11 -18.72
C ILE A 249 -8.74 -7.12 -17.24
N GLU A 250 -8.44 -6.04 -16.54
CA GLU A 250 -8.86 -5.83 -15.16
C GLU A 250 -9.72 -4.58 -15.05
N GLN A 251 -10.80 -4.69 -14.28
CA GLN A 251 -11.74 -3.60 -14.04
C GLN A 251 -11.96 -3.41 -12.55
N SER A 252 -11.75 -2.19 -12.07
CA SER A 252 -12.04 -1.80 -10.68
C SER A 252 -12.90 -0.56 -10.64
N THR A 253 -13.97 -0.61 -9.85
CA THR A 253 -14.87 0.50 -9.59
C THR A 253 -14.60 1.06 -8.21
N TYR A 254 -14.31 2.34 -8.15
CA TYR A 254 -14.07 3.11 -6.94
C TYR A 254 -15.33 3.88 -6.57
N VAL A 255 -15.96 3.52 -5.46
CA VAL A 255 -17.13 4.21 -4.90
C VAL A 255 -16.65 5.29 -3.94
N LEU A 256 -16.88 6.55 -4.28
CA LEU A 256 -16.40 7.72 -3.53
C LEU A 256 -17.19 7.87 -2.22
N GLN A 257 -16.50 7.79 -1.07
CA GLN A 257 -17.14 7.85 0.25
C GLN A 257 -17.20 9.28 0.79
N ASN A 258 -16.16 10.06 0.54
CA ASN A 258 -16.00 11.39 1.10
C ASN A 258 -15.60 12.39 0.02
N GLY A 259 -15.97 13.66 0.21
CA GLY A 259 -15.50 14.74 -0.64
C GLY A 259 -14.04 15.10 -0.35
N GLY A 260 -13.47 15.90 -1.24
CA GLY A 260 -12.08 16.33 -1.24
C GLY A 260 -11.28 15.75 -2.38
N GLU A 261 -9.97 15.82 -2.30
CA GLU A 261 -9.07 15.32 -3.34
C GLU A 261 -8.88 13.81 -3.19
N VAL A 262 -9.17 13.06 -4.26
CA VAL A 262 -8.99 11.61 -4.38
C VAL A 262 -7.85 11.35 -5.34
N ILE A 263 -6.84 10.61 -4.90
CA ILE A 263 -5.66 10.24 -5.69
C ILE A 263 -5.75 8.75 -5.98
N LEU A 264 -5.87 8.40 -7.26
CA LEU A 264 -5.79 7.03 -7.75
C LEU A 264 -4.36 6.78 -8.25
N PRO A 265 -3.67 5.74 -7.76
CA PRO A 265 -2.24 5.55 -7.99
C PRO A 265 -1.94 5.21 -9.46
N PRO A 266 -0.71 5.52 -9.93
CA PRO A 266 -0.20 5.03 -11.20
C PRO A 266 -0.01 3.51 -11.14
N ILE A 267 0.11 2.88 -12.32
CA ILE A 267 0.45 1.46 -12.48
C ILE A 267 1.79 1.40 -13.20
N GLU A 268 2.74 0.68 -12.63
CA GLU A 268 4.06 0.42 -13.21
C GLU A 268 4.20 -1.09 -13.43
N ILE A 269 4.52 -1.49 -14.67
CA ILE A 269 4.78 -2.88 -15.05
C ILE A 269 6.18 -2.97 -15.64
N LYS A 270 6.97 -3.89 -15.10
CA LYS A 270 8.27 -4.27 -15.63
C LYS A 270 8.11 -5.52 -16.47
N TRP A 271 8.73 -5.55 -17.62
CA TRP A 271 8.68 -6.69 -18.50
C TRP A 271 10.01 -6.90 -19.22
N TRP A 272 10.32 -8.13 -19.50
CA TRP A 272 11.47 -8.54 -20.26
C TRP A 272 11.07 -8.67 -21.73
N ASN A 273 11.66 -7.84 -22.57
CA ASN A 273 11.49 -7.92 -24.02
C ASN A 273 12.44 -9.00 -24.55
N THR A 274 11.89 -10.12 -25.02
CA THR A 274 12.67 -11.28 -25.47
C THR A 274 13.38 -11.01 -26.78
N ASP A 275 12.82 -10.18 -27.67
CA ASP A 275 13.41 -9.87 -28.98
C ASP A 275 14.61 -8.93 -28.84
N LYS A 276 14.55 -7.98 -27.89
CA LYS A 276 15.63 -7.01 -27.66
C LYS A 276 16.58 -7.41 -26.52
N GLU A 277 16.23 -8.44 -25.76
CA GLU A 277 16.94 -8.89 -24.56
C GLU A 277 17.18 -7.76 -23.54
N VAL A 278 16.17 -6.93 -23.30
CA VAL A 278 16.23 -5.79 -22.39
C VAL A 278 15.02 -5.74 -21.44
N LEU A 279 15.26 -5.21 -20.25
CA LEU A 279 14.21 -4.92 -19.30
C LEU A 279 13.58 -3.56 -19.62
N GLU A 280 12.31 -3.56 -19.97
CA GLU A 280 11.52 -2.36 -20.22
C GLU A 280 10.54 -2.11 -19.05
N THR A 281 10.16 -0.85 -18.87
CA THR A 281 9.16 -0.45 -17.87
C THR A 281 8.10 0.41 -18.56
N VAL A 282 6.85 0.04 -18.38
CA VAL A 282 5.70 0.81 -18.87
C VAL A 282 4.90 1.32 -17.67
N MET A 283 4.51 2.58 -17.72
CA MET A 283 3.77 3.24 -16.65
C MET A 283 2.47 3.84 -17.19
N LEU A 284 1.37 3.56 -16.52
CA LEU A 284 0.10 4.27 -16.68
C LEU A 284 -0.04 5.32 -15.60
N GLU A 285 -0.33 6.53 -16.00
CA GLU A 285 -0.51 7.63 -15.06
C GLU A 285 -1.70 7.39 -14.12
N GLY A 286 -1.53 7.79 -12.86
CA GLY A 286 -2.61 7.87 -11.91
C GLY A 286 -3.56 9.03 -12.24
N LYS A 287 -4.66 9.12 -11.51
CA LYS A 287 -5.64 10.21 -11.67
C LYS A 287 -5.89 10.90 -10.35
N VAL A 288 -5.81 12.24 -10.37
CA VAL A 288 -6.19 13.11 -9.24
C VAL A 288 -7.53 13.73 -9.57
N ILE A 289 -8.49 13.57 -8.66
CA ILE A 289 -9.89 13.96 -8.89
C ILE A 289 -10.40 14.74 -7.69
N HIS A 290 -11.07 15.84 -7.95
CA HIS A 290 -11.79 16.60 -6.93
C HIS A 290 -13.21 16.07 -6.80
N VAL A 291 -13.64 15.80 -5.58
CA VAL A 291 -14.96 15.24 -5.25
C VAL A 291 -15.68 16.19 -4.31
N ASP A 292 -16.88 16.59 -4.65
CA ASP A 292 -17.70 17.47 -3.83
C ASP A 292 -18.33 16.71 -2.65
N HIS A 293 -18.43 17.39 -1.51
CA HIS A 293 -19.12 16.87 -0.35
C HIS A 293 -20.64 16.90 -0.55
N THR A 294 -21.30 15.75 -0.38
CA THR A 294 -22.74 15.76 -0.10
C THR A 294 -22.98 16.16 1.36
N PHE A 295 -24.18 16.62 1.70
CA PHE A 295 -24.52 16.97 3.09
C PHE A 295 -24.24 15.80 4.06
N ALA A 296 -24.57 14.57 3.67
CA ALA A 296 -24.31 13.37 4.48
C ALA A 296 -22.81 13.13 4.69
N SER A 297 -21.99 13.19 3.62
CA SER A 297 -20.53 12.99 3.70
C SER A 297 -19.85 14.11 4.49
N PHE A 298 -20.33 15.37 4.37
CA PHE A 298 -19.85 16.49 5.17
C PHE A 298 -20.12 16.26 6.65
N MET A 299 -21.36 15.89 6.99
CA MET A 299 -21.73 15.61 8.38
C MET A 299 -20.92 14.47 8.98
N SER A 300 -20.72 13.37 8.22
CA SER A 300 -19.92 12.21 8.64
C SER A 300 -18.44 12.60 8.87
N SER A 301 -17.83 13.33 7.92
CA SER A 301 -16.41 13.71 8.01
C SER A 301 -16.13 14.69 9.15
N TYR A 302 -17.05 15.60 9.44
CA TYR A 302 -16.86 16.65 10.45
C TYR A 302 -17.63 16.41 11.75
N GLN A 303 -18.29 15.25 11.93
CA GLN A 303 -19.11 14.93 13.09
C GLN A 303 -18.42 15.23 14.43
N GLN A 304 -17.19 14.75 14.62
CA GLN A 304 -16.45 14.98 15.87
C GLN A 304 -16.14 16.46 16.11
N THR A 305 -15.83 17.20 15.05
CA THR A 305 -15.55 18.63 15.14
C THR A 305 -16.82 19.42 15.48
N ILE A 306 -17.94 19.08 14.85
CA ILE A 306 -19.26 19.69 15.09
C ILE A 306 -19.67 19.40 16.54
N ILE A 307 -19.54 18.18 17.03
CA ILE A 307 -19.84 17.82 18.45
C ILE A 307 -18.98 18.66 19.41
N ARG A 308 -17.67 18.78 19.16
CA ARG A 308 -16.77 19.61 20.00
C ARG A 308 -17.20 21.06 20.02
N LEU A 309 -17.56 21.63 18.88
CA LEU A 309 -18.07 23.01 18.78
C LEU A 309 -19.39 23.18 19.52
N MET A 310 -20.32 22.22 19.40
CA MET A 310 -21.60 22.26 20.11
C MET A 310 -21.39 22.18 21.63
N ILE A 311 -20.50 21.34 22.12
CA ILE A 311 -20.15 21.24 23.55
C ILE A 311 -19.53 22.58 24.01
N ALA A 312 -18.60 23.15 23.27
CA ALA A 312 -17.99 24.43 23.60
C ALA A 312 -19.04 25.57 23.65
N LEU A 313 -19.95 25.61 22.70
CA LEU A 313 -21.05 26.56 22.69
C LEU A 313 -21.97 26.38 23.89
N MET A 314 -22.33 25.15 24.22
CA MET A 314 -23.15 24.82 25.39
C MET A 314 -22.48 25.30 26.69
N VAL A 315 -21.18 25.06 26.86
CA VAL A 315 -20.42 25.52 28.04
C VAL A 315 -20.42 27.07 28.11
N ILE A 316 -20.27 27.76 26.99
CA ILE A 316 -20.36 29.23 26.94
C ILE A 316 -21.74 29.72 27.36
N ILE A 317 -22.80 29.10 26.86
CA ILE A 317 -24.18 29.47 27.20
C ILE A 317 -24.44 29.23 28.70
N ILE A 318 -24.11 28.05 29.25
CA ILE A 318 -24.29 27.73 30.67
C ILE A 318 -23.50 28.69 31.54
N SER A 319 -22.23 28.98 31.16
CA SER A 319 -21.38 29.93 31.88
C SER A 319 -21.99 31.35 31.87
N SER A 320 -22.51 31.77 30.72
CA SER A 320 -23.16 33.08 30.57
C SER A 320 -24.43 33.21 31.42
N VAL A 321 -25.27 32.19 31.43
CA VAL A 321 -26.50 32.16 32.26
C VAL A 321 -26.12 32.15 33.73
N PHE A 322 -25.11 31.36 34.13
CA PHE A 322 -24.62 31.32 35.49
C PHE A 322 -24.08 32.67 35.96
N ILE A 323 -23.24 33.32 35.13
CA ILE A 323 -22.70 34.66 35.41
C ILE A 323 -23.85 35.67 35.50
N TYR A 324 -24.82 35.65 34.60
CA TYR A 324 -25.98 36.53 34.59
C TYR A 324 -26.80 36.37 35.89
N GLN A 325 -27.13 35.15 36.28
CA GLN A 325 -27.86 34.89 37.53
C GLN A 325 -27.06 35.34 38.76
N ARG A 326 -25.75 35.12 38.78
CA ARG A 326 -24.86 35.52 39.87
C ARG A 326 -24.78 37.05 40.00
N VAL A 327 -24.64 37.72 38.86
CA VAL A 327 -24.63 39.19 38.84
C VAL A 327 -25.97 39.76 39.27
N ARG A 328 -27.09 39.17 38.89
CA ARG A 328 -28.44 39.61 39.30
C ARG A 328 -28.67 39.44 40.78
N LYS A 329 -28.18 38.33 41.41
CA LYS A 329 -28.36 38.08 42.84
C LYS A 329 -27.37 38.88 43.70
N ASN A 330 -26.10 38.97 43.36
CA ASN A 330 -25.03 39.48 44.24
C ASN A 330 -24.42 40.80 43.74
N GLY A 331 -24.88 41.34 42.63
CA GLY A 331 -24.27 42.50 41.97
C GLY A 331 -22.93 42.17 41.30
N LEU A 332 -22.39 43.15 40.60
CA LEU A 332 -21.08 42.98 39.97
C LEU A 332 -19.96 42.95 41.02
N PRO A 333 -18.94 42.10 40.84
CA PRO A 333 -17.74 42.11 41.69
C PRO A 333 -17.15 43.53 41.81
N GLU A 334 -16.67 43.88 42.98
CA GLU A 334 -16.09 45.22 43.23
C GLU A 334 -14.99 45.58 42.22
N VAL A 335 -14.17 44.61 41.83
CA VAL A 335 -13.10 44.77 40.83
C VAL A 335 -13.67 45.12 39.45
N VAL A 336 -14.70 44.38 39.00
CA VAL A 336 -15.31 44.54 37.69
C VAL A 336 -16.06 45.88 37.65
N SER A 337 -16.80 46.20 38.70
CA SER A 337 -17.53 47.50 38.83
C SER A 337 -16.57 48.68 38.82
N MET A 338 -15.38 48.52 39.46
CA MET A 338 -14.33 49.54 39.43
C MET A 338 -13.73 49.73 38.03
N LEU A 339 -13.36 48.64 37.36
CA LEU A 339 -12.79 48.69 36.02
C LEU A 339 -13.78 49.24 34.99
N LEU A 340 -15.05 48.88 35.12
CA LEU A 340 -16.11 49.38 34.24
C LEU A 340 -16.34 50.89 34.46
N ALA A 341 -16.35 51.36 35.73
CA ALA A 341 -16.43 52.78 36.07
C ALA A 341 -15.24 53.59 35.55
N LEU A 342 -14.01 53.00 35.60
CA LEU A 342 -12.80 53.59 35.03
C LEU A 342 -12.86 53.64 33.51
N LYS A 343 -13.33 52.57 32.83
CA LYS A 343 -13.49 52.53 31.39
C LYS A 343 -14.46 53.60 30.90
N MET A 344 -15.58 53.73 31.62
CA MET A 344 -16.64 54.72 31.31
C MET A 344 -16.32 56.13 31.84
N SER A 345 -15.09 56.37 32.36
CA SER A 345 -14.66 57.66 32.90
C SER A 345 -15.61 58.24 34.00
N ARG A 346 -16.36 57.37 34.74
CA ARG A 346 -17.25 57.78 35.81
C ARG A 346 -16.49 57.91 37.12
N PHE A 347 -15.63 58.94 37.22
CA PHE A 347 -14.73 59.15 38.36
C PHE A 347 -15.42 59.29 39.72
N ALA A 348 -16.62 59.90 39.76
CA ALA A 348 -17.43 59.93 41.01
C ALA A 348 -17.77 58.56 41.55
N ARG A 349 -18.14 57.60 40.64
CA ARG A 349 -18.44 56.23 41.03
C ARG A 349 -17.17 55.48 41.43
N VAL A 350 -16.06 55.74 40.81
CA VAL A 350 -14.75 55.18 41.16
C VAL A 350 -14.35 55.61 42.57
N ARG A 351 -14.55 56.90 42.93
CA ARG A 351 -14.29 57.45 44.26
C ARG A 351 -15.17 56.75 45.34
N LEU A 352 -16.45 56.66 45.05
CA LEU A 352 -17.41 56.00 45.99
C LEU A 352 -17.02 54.52 46.22
N LEU A 353 -16.67 53.74 45.20
CA LEU A 353 -16.23 52.38 45.32
C LEU A 353 -14.94 52.26 46.11
N THR A 354 -13.98 53.21 45.90
CA THR A 354 -12.71 53.25 46.62
C THR A 354 -12.89 53.51 48.11
N TYR A 355 -13.73 54.51 48.47
CA TYR A 355 -14.03 54.78 49.85
C TYR A 355 -14.83 53.66 50.55
N ARG A 356 -15.81 53.10 49.84
CA ARG A 356 -16.55 51.89 50.35
C ARG A 356 -15.61 50.75 50.68
N ARG A 357 -14.62 50.51 49.81
CA ARG A 357 -13.61 49.51 50.01
C ARG A 357 -12.66 49.82 51.17
N LEU A 358 -12.24 51.08 51.27
CA LEU A 358 -11.39 51.60 52.37
C LEU A 358 -12.04 51.34 53.73
N ARG A 359 -13.31 51.69 53.86
CA ARG A 359 -14.08 51.42 55.11
C ARG A 359 -14.21 49.96 55.40
N LYS A 360 -14.56 49.14 54.36
CA LYS A 360 -14.80 47.71 54.55
C LYS A 360 -13.53 46.95 54.92
N LYS A 361 -12.39 47.32 54.33
CA LYS A 361 -11.14 46.58 54.51
C LYS A 361 -10.20 47.11 55.56
N GLN A 362 -10.21 48.39 55.81
CA GLN A 362 -9.26 49.02 56.75
C GLN A 362 -9.91 49.80 57.88
N GLY A 363 -11.22 49.87 57.91
CA GLY A 363 -11.96 50.67 58.92
C GLY A 363 -11.65 52.17 58.90
N LYS A 364 -10.95 52.65 57.87
CA LYS A 364 -10.48 54.02 57.75
C LYS A 364 -11.43 54.85 56.92
N VAL A 365 -11.59 56.15 57.29
CA VAL A 365 -12.49 57.07 56.59
C VAL A 365 -11.74 57.89 55.56
N GLU A 366 -10.44 58.18 55.81
CA GLU A 366 -9.61 59.00 54.93
C GLU A 366 -8.49 58.25 54.27
N LEU A 367 -8.18 58.59 53.02
CA LEU A 367 -7.09 57.96 52.23
C LEU A 367 -5.70 58.35 52.79
N SER A 368 -5.55 59.49 53.41
CA SER A 368 -4.34 59.96 54.09
C SER A 368 -3.90 59.02 55.20
N LEU A 369 -4.84 58.35 55.84
CA LEU A 369 -4.58 57.43 56.96
C LEU A 369 -4.06 56.03 56.53
N VAL A 370 -4.06 55.72 55.22
CA VAL A 370 -3.65 54.42 54.71
C VAL A 370 -2.13 54.17 54.84
N SER A 371 -1.31 55.21 54.55
CA SER A 371 0.15 55.15 54.67
C SER A 371 0.70 56.52 55.01
N LYS A 372 1.79 56.57 55.82
CA LYS A 372 2.51 57.80 56.16
C LYS A 372 3.57 58.23 55.12
N GLU A 373 3.76 57.43 54.03
CA GLU A 373 4.71 57.73 52.94
C GLU A 373 4.37 59.03 52.24
N LYS A 374 5.35 59.96 52.06
CA LYS A 374 5.18 61.25 51.38
C LYS A 374 4.57 61.08 50.00
N GLU A 375 5.01 60.08 49.23
CA GLU A 375 4.51 59.79 47.89
C GLU A 375 3.00 59.39 47.93
N TRP A 376 2.58 58.65 48.97
CA TRP A 376 1.18 58.29 49.14
C TRP A 376 0.32 59.52 49.47
N LEU A 377 0.80 60.41 50.33
CA LEU A 377 0.09 61.62 50.73
C LEU A 377 -0.11 62.55 49.50
N GLU A 378 0.88 62.74 48.71
CA GLU A 378 0.73 63.50 47.46
C GLU A 378 -0.25 62.86 46.45
N ARG A 379 -0.19 61.53 46.31
CA ARG A 379 -1.13 60.80 45.44
C ARG A 379 -2.55 60.87 45.96
N SER A 380 -2.75 60.76 47.25
CA SER A 380 -4.08 60.87 47.88
C SER A 380 -4.66 62.29 47.74
N ARG A 381 -3.84 63.35 47.86
CA ARG A 381 -4.26 64.74 47.58
C ARG A 381 -4.63 64.94 46.10
N LYS A 382 -3.80 64.51 45.15
CA LYS A 382 -4.10 64.60 43.72
C LYS A 382 -5.39 63.83 43.37
N TRP A 383 -5.63 62.69 44.00
CA TRP A 383 -6.83 61.91 43.82
C TRP A 383 -8.08 62.62 44.40
N GLN A 384 -7.97 63.25 45.58
CA GLN A 384 -9.03 64.04 46.23
C GLN A 384 -9.38 65.31 45.41
N ASN A 385 -8.34 65.94 44.85
CA ASN A 385 -8.53 67.19 44.07
C ASN A 385 -9.13 66.96 42.65
N GLY A 386 -9.56 65.70 42.36
CA GLY A 386 -10.33 65.43 41.14
C GLY A 386 -9.54 65.18 39.90
N SER A 387 -8.31 64.69 40.01
CA SER A 387 -7.50 64.29 38.83
C SER A 387 -8.26 63.33 37.93
N GLU A 388 -8.24 63.51 36.64
CA GLU A 388 -8.85 62.64 35.64
C GLU A 388 -7.96 61.49 35.19
N ASN A 389 -6.83 61.28 35.86
CA ASN A 389 -5.85 60.25 35.49
C ASN A 389 -6.33 58.86 35.95
N LYS A 390 -6.80 58.03 35.00
CA LYS A 390 -7.29 56.67 35.24
C LYS A 390 -6.24 55.79 35.92
N ARG A 391 -4.94 55.95 35.61
CA ARG A 391 -3.84 55.19 36.24
C ARG A 391 -3.66 55.50 37.72
N LEU A 392 -3.89 56.78 38.10
CA LEU A 392 -3.85 57.20 39.50
C LEU A 392 -4.95 56.53 40.32
N TYR A 393 -6.17 56.51 39.83
CA TYR A 393 -7.31 55.86 40.48
C TYR A 393 -7.09 54.37 40.66
N PHE A 394 -6.56 53.70 39.66
CA PHE A 394 -6.25 52.26 39.76
C PHE A 394 -5.12 51.94 40.75
N ARG A 395 -4.04 52.77 40.78
CA ARG A 395 -2.94 52.60 41.76
C ARG A 395 -3.43 52.80 43.20
N VAL A 396 -4.22 53.86 43.48
CA VAL A 396 -4.81 54.14 44.79
C VAL A 396 -5.66 52.93 45.26
N TRP A 397 -6.53 52.48 44.37
CA TRP A 397 -7.43 51.36 44.68
C TRP A 397 -6.65 50.04 44.94
N ARG A 398 -5.56 49.80 44.19
CA ARG A 398 -4.69 48.62 44.37
C ARG A 398 -3.92 48.67 45.72
N LYS A 399 -3.40 49.83 46.11
CA LYS A 399 -2.65 50.00 47.39
C LYS A 399 -3.53 49.80 48.62
N ILE A 400 -4.81 50.15 48.59
CA ILE A 400 -5.77 49.81 49.64
C ILE A 400 -5.87 48.34 49.88
N ASN A 401 -5.65 47.50 48.84
CA ASN A 401 -5.69 46.07 48.91
C ASN A 401 -4.38 45.46 49.49
N ALA A 402 -3.25 46.09 49.24
CA ALA A 402 -1.94 45.58 49.59
C ALA A 402 -1.59 45.70 51.10
N ASN A 403 -2.15 46.67 51.81
CA ASN A 403 -1.81 46.92 53.21
C ASN A 403 -2.45 45.96 54.23
N GLN A 404 -3.29 45.03 53.78
CA GLN A 404 -3.84 43.99 54.68
C GLN A 404 -2.95 42.72 54.80
N THR A 405 -2.00 42.54 53.87
CA THR A 405 -1.20 41.30 53.79
C THR A 405 -0.03 41.24 54.78
N SER A 406 0.21 42.32 55.58
CA SER A 406 1.29 42.31 56.56
C SER A 406 0.89 41.76 57.94
N LYS A 407 -0.40 41.46 58.20
CA LYS A 407 -0.86 40.96 59.53
C LYS A 407 -1.44 39.53 59.56
N HIS A 408 -1.70 38.93 58.39
CA HIS A 408 -2.07 37.51 58.30
C HIS A 408 -1.51 36.91 57.01
N ASN A 409 -0.81 35.78 57.11
CA ASN A 409 -0.27 34.97 56.02
C ASN A 409 -1.39 34.33 55.16
N GLU A 410 -2.26 35.12 54.56
CA GLU A 410 -3.13 34.62 53.48
C GLU A 410 -2.47 34.79 52.14
N PRO A 411 -2.49 33.75 51.27
CA PRO A 411 -1.85 33.83 49.98
C PRO A 411 -2.48 34.94 49.13
N ARG A 412 -1.60 35.74 48.47
CA ARG A 412 -1.99 36.76 47.50
C ARG A 412 -2.85 36.15 46.40
N THR A 413 -4.16 36.21 46.52
CA THR A 413 -5.02 35.85 45.41
C THR A 413 -4.86 36.93 44.31
N SER A 414 -4.45 36.48 43.13
CA SER A 414 -4.44 37.35 41.93
C SER A 414 -5.85 37.91 41.70
N THR A 415 -5.94 38.99 40.90
CA THR A 415 -7.26 39.51 40.49
C THR A 415 -8.13 38.45 39.82
N PHE A 416 -7.51 37.50 39.15
CA PHE A 416 -8.13 36.29 38.61
C PHE A 416 -8.61 35.32 39.71
N GLY A 417 -7.79 35.07 40.75
CA GLY A 417 -8.17 34.22 41.88
C GLY A 417 -9.35 34.83 42.69
N ALA A 418 -9.39 36.16 42.85
CA ALA A 418 -10.53 36.84 43.51
C ALA A 418 -11.81 36.76 42.65
N PHE A 419 -11.69 36.81 41.32
CA PHE A 419 -12.80 36.59 40.40
C PHE A 419 -13.28 35.15 40.41
N MET A 420 -12.38 34.17 40.42
CA MET A 420 -12.71 32.75 40.53
C MET A 420 -13.36 32.41 41.88
N ALA A 421 -12.84 32.96 42.97
CA ALA A 421 -13.44 32.77 44.30
C ALA A 421 -14.85 33.39 44.41
N TRP A 422 -15.16 34.44 43.64
CA TRP A 422 -16.50 34.99 43.52
C TRP A 422 -17.40 34.09 42.66
N LEU A 423 -16.84 33.46 41.66
CA LEU A 423 -17.58 32.60 40.73
C LEU A 423 -17.99 31.27 41.33
N ILE A 424 -17.13 30.70 42.18
CA ILE A 424 -17.32 29.38 42.80
C ILE A 424 -18.13 29.52 44.11
N PRO A 425 -19.27 28.86 44.26
CA PRO A 425 -20.02 28.88 45.51
C PRO A 425 -19.20 28.21 46.64
N PRO A 426 -19.29 28.67 47.88
CA PRO A 426 -18.52 28.12 49.00
C PRO A 426 -18.78 26.63 49.28
N ALA A 427 -19.89 26.08 48.84
CA ALA A 427 -20.23 24.67 48.93
C ALA A 427 -19.40 23.73 48.01
N LEU A 428 -18.69 24.29 47.04
CA LEU A 428 -17.82 23.54 46.13
C LEU A 428 -16.33 23.69 46.44
N SER A 429 -15.95 24.40 47.50
CA SER A 429 -14.58 24.40 47.96
C SER A 429 -14.30 23.06 48.66
N PHE A 430 -13.48 22.24 47.99
CA PHE A 430 -13.02 20.98 48.59
C PHE A 430 -12.37 21.25 49.95
N PRO A 431 -12.72 20.49 51.02
CA PRO A 431 -12.06 20.63 52.32
C PRO A 431 -10.54 20.37 52.13
N ASN A 432 -9.72 21.31 52.64
CA ASN A 432 -8.29 21.12 52.68
C ASN A 432 -7.99 19.77 53.33
N LYS A 433 -7.43 18.83 52.55
CA LYS A 433 -6.86 17.59 53.10
C LYS A 433 -5.88 17.95 54.20
N PRO A 434 -6.04 17.44 55.43
CA PRO A 434 -5.02 17.62 56.46
C PRO A 434 -3.71 16.99 55.96
N ARG A 435 -2.62 17.74 56.03
CA ARG A 435 -1.28 17.20 55.82
C ARG A 435 -1.05 16.08 56.78
N LEU A 436 -0.99 14.85 56.32
CA LEU A 436 -0.44 13.73 57.06
C LEU A 436 1.00 14.10 57.43
N LYS A 437 1.26 14.20 58.76
CA LYS A 437 2.61 14.27 59.27
C LYS A 437 3.29 12.95 58.96
N ASP A 438 4.42 13.01 58.24
CA ASP A 438 5.28 11.87 58.02
C ASP A 438 5.68 11.23 59.34
N PRO A 439 5.53 9.91 59.49
CA PRO A 439 6.07 9.23 60.68
C PRO A 439 7.60 9.24 60.59
N LYS A 440 8.25 9.81 61.60
CA LYS A 440 9.69 9.67 61.81
C LYS A 440 10.00 8.18 61.95
N VAL A 441 10.68 7.62 60.93
CA VAL A 441 11.32 6.31 61.02
C VAL A 441 12.54 6.47 61.93
N GLY A 442 12.40 5.99 63.17
CA GLY A 442 13.52 5.79 64.09
C GLY A 442 14.31 4.57 63.60
N LEU A 443 15.55 4.81 63.21
CA LEU A 443 16.56 3.77 63.07
C LEU A 443 16.97 3.35 64.49
N SER A 444 16.62 2.14 64.91
CA SER A 444 17.33 1.44 65.98
C SER A 444 18.29 0.45 65.33
N GLU A 445 19.56 0.73 65.46
CA GLU A 445 20.61 -0.28 65.39
C GLU A 445 20.35 -1.33 66.46
N ASP A 446 20.26 -2.56 66.08
CA ASP A 446 20.59 -3.65 66.99
C ASP A 446 21.56 -4.62 66.30
N LYS A 447 22.72 -4.69 66.91
CA LYS A 447 23.77 -5.69 66.68
C LYS A 447 23.33 -6.99 67.34
N ARG A 448 23.45 -8.09 66.72
CA ARG A 448 24.12 -9.32 67.16
C ARG A 448 23.61 -10.59 66.46
N ASN A 449 24.60 -11.25 66.06
CA ASN A 449 24.92 -12.65 65.75
C ASN A 449 24.70 -13.08 64.33
#